data_9e056159cb37dc5b6092384ee4d6f613
#
_entry.id   9e056159cb37dc5b6092384ee4d6f613
#
_cell.length_a   1.000
_cell.length_b   1.000
_cell.length_c   1.000
_cell.angle_alpha   90.00
_cell.angle_beta   90.00
_cell.angle_gamma   90.00
#
_symmetry.space_group_name_H-M   'P 1'
#
loop_
_entity.id
_entity.type
_entity.pdbx_description
1 polymer ?
#
loop_
_entity_poly.entity_id
_entity_poly.type
_entity_poly.pdbx_seq_one_letter_code
_entity_poly.pdbx_strand_id
1 'polypeptide(L)'
;MAYSHSNKNFEKMLLQFITEEDPMLAMLKWLCEQLMEAEVTAKINASKSERTPQRSGYRSGYRVRWFDTRLGTMYLFVPKIRNGGYIPFFVTERKRSEVALMNVIHEAYINGVSTRKIERLAKSLGIDSISRSQVSQITKELNEQVQAFRERPLEGTYPVLWVDAVYEKIRAGRQVQNMAVAVVVGLDEAGRRDILAVEPMYEESEATYHVLFEKLKERGLKNVWLVVSDAHKGLANAVQKSFVGCSWQRCKVHFMRNILAHVPAKGKAAFAEKLKQIWLQPDMESAKMYAYHLMDTYEKQYPEAIKVLEAGLEDSLQFYAFERLDGRKISSTNVLERLHREIRRRTAVVGVFPSIDSYVRLVTTYLIEYSEEWSTGRSYIKAEHIQLTKEDRQNAA
;
A
#
# COMPACT_ATOMS: atom_id res chain seq x y z
N MET A 1 18.27 -39.27 52.09
CA MET A 1 19.35 -38.26 52.28
C MET A 1 20.31 -38.24 51.08
N ALA A 2 19.86 -37.75 49.94
CA ALA A 2 20.69 -37.68 48.71
C ALA A 2 20.65 -36.28 48.02
N TYR A 3 20.19 -35.26 48.72
CA TYR A 3 20.05 -33.91 48.14
C TYR A 3 21.14 -32.90 48.53
N SER A 4 22.09 -33.22 49.38
CA SER A 4 23.03 -32.23 49.95
C SER A 4 24.35 -32.03 49.15
N HIS A 5 24.74 -32.92 48.24
CA HIS A 5 26.00 -32.76 47.47
C HIS A 5 25.82 -32.06 46.12
N SER A 6 24.64 -32.09 45.54
CA SER A 6 24.34 -31.41 44.26
C SER A 6 24.29 -29.87 44.42
N ASN A 7 23.78 -29.35 45.53
CA ASN A 7 23.66 -27.91 45.77
C ASN A 7 25.01 -27.18 45.93
N LYS A 8 25.98 -27.79 46.61
CA LYS A 8 27.28 -27.12 46.87
C LYS A 8 28.10 -26.87 45.59
N ASN A 9 27.99 -27.75 44.61
CA ASN A 9 28.67 -27.54 43.31
C ASN A 9 27.97 -26.47 42.47
N PHE A 10 26.64 -26.40 42.53
CA PHE A 10 25.88 -25.37 41.87
C PHE A 10 26.08 -23.99 42.49
N GLU A 11 26.12 -23.88 43.81
CA GLU A 11 26.41 -22.64 44.53
C GLU A 11 27.83 -22.12 44.23
N LYS A 12 28.84 -23.00 44.20
CA LYS A 12 30.22 -22.63 43.81
C LYS A 12 30.28 -22.10 42.37
N MET A 13 29.53 -22.71 41.47
CA MET A 13 29.47 -22.29 40.07
C MET A 13 28.79 -20.92 39.94
N LEU A 14 27.68 -20.66 40.65
CA LEU A 14 27.04 -19.38 40.69
C LEU A 14 27.96 -18.30 41.22
N LEU A 15 28.76 -18.59 42.25
CA LEU A 15 29.73 -17.62 42.80
C LEU A 15 30.86 -17.30 41.80
N GLN A 16 31.21 -18.20 40.90
CA GLN A 16 32.18 -17.91 39.81
C GLN A 16 31.63 -16.92 38.82
N PHE A 17 30.35 -16.94 38.46
CA PHE A 17 29.77 -15.97 37.54
C PHE A 17 29.71 -14.55 38.12
N ILE A 18 29.55 -14.42 39.45
CA ILE A 18 29.52 -13.10 40.13
C ILE A 18 30.86 -12.36 39.99
N THR A 19 31.95 -13.06 39.72
CA THR A 19 33.29 -12.48 39.54
C THR A 19 33.59 -12.08 38.08
N GLU A 20 32.73 -12.39 37.13
CA GLU A 20 32.88 -11.98 35.74
C GLU A 20 32.46 -10.49 35.54
N GLU A 21 32.98 -9.84 34.49
CA GLU A 21 32.64 -8.44 34.16
C GLU A 21 31.15 -8.27 33.92
N ASP A 22 30.49 -9.23 33.27
CA ASP A 22 29.03 -9.30 33.07
C ASP A 22 28.52 -10.69 33.53
N PRO A 23 28.14 -10.83 34.81
CA PRO A 23 27.66 -12.09 35.38
C PRO A 23 26.46 -12.68 34.66
N MET A 24 25.53 -11.83 34.20
CA MET A 24 24.31 -12.30 33.52
C MET A 24 24.62 -12.83 32.13
N LEU A 25 25.46 -12.15 31.37
CA LEU A 25 25.89 -12.60 30.05
C LEU A 25 26.71 -13.90 30.13
N ALA A 26 27.63 -14.00 31.13
CA ALA A 26 28.43 -15.22 31.38
C ALA A 26 27.52 -16.40 31.75
N MET A 27 26.53 -16.19 32.60
CA MET A 27 25.54 -17.22 32.98
C MET A 27 24.71 -17.68 31.79
N LEU A 28 24.22 -16.70 30.95
CA LEU A 28 23.46 -17.00 29.74
C LEU A 28 24.29 -17.78 28.73
N LYS A 29 25.56 -17.42 28.54
CA LYS A 29 26.50 -18.16 27.68
C LYS A 29 26.66 -19.59 28.13
N TRP A 30 26.96 -19.81 29.41
CA TRP A 30 27.08 -21.13 30.00
C TRP A 30 25.81 -21.97 29.80
N LEU A 31 24.64 -21.39 30.08
CA LEU A 31 23.36 -22.08 29.92
C LEU A 31 23.15 -22.51 28.45
N CYS A 32 23.41 -21.63 27.49
CA CYS A 32 23.33 -21.95 26.06
C CYS A 32 24.28 -23.11 25.69
N GLU A 33 25.50 -23.12 26.20
CA GLU A 33 26.48 -24.18 25.96
C GLU A 33 26.04 -25.53 26.56
N GLN A 34 25.47 -25.54 27.77
CA GLN A 34 24.92 -26.76 28.38
C GLN A 34 23.71 -27.30 27.61
N LEU A 35 22.81 -26.45 27.18
CA LEU A 35 21.65 -26.82 26.35
C LEU A 35 22.10 -27.43 25.02
N MET A 36 23.09 -26.83 24.32
CA MET A 36 23.63 -27.37 23.08
C MET A 36 24.27 -28.78 23.28
N GLU A 37 25.00 -28.97 24.36
CA GLU A 37 25.61 -30.30 24.67
C GLU A 37 24.52 -31.34 24.99
N ALA A 38 23.45 -30.96 25.72
CA ALA A 38 22.33 -31.84 26.00
C ALA A 38 21.58 -32.24 24.72
N GLU A 39 21.30 -31.28 23.83
CA GLU A 39 20.67 -31.55 22.53
C GLU A 39 21.49 -32.48 21.65
N VAL A 40 22.82 -32.23 21.58
CA VAL A 40 23.72 -33.10 20.80
C VAL A 40 23.80 -34.48 21.41
N THR A 41 23.85 -34.60 22.75
CA THR A 41 23.84 -35.88 23.44
C THR A 41 22.57 -36.68 23.13
N ALA A 42 21.43 -36.04 23.20
CA ALA A 42 20.16 -36.67 22.84
C ALA A 42 20.12 -37.07 21.35
N LYS A 43 20.64 -36.22 20.44
CA LYS A 43 20.64 -36.49 19.00
C LYS A 43 21.54 -37.66 18.60
N ILE A 44 22.68 -37.83 19.24
CA ILE A 44 23.63 -38.91 18.93
C ILE A 44 23.53 -40.12 19.86
N ASN A 45 22.62 -40.09 20.84
CA ASN A 45 22.41 -41.12 21.85
C ASN A 45 23.72 -41.54 22.59
N ALA A 46 24.59 -40.57 22.84
CA ALA A 46 25.83 -40.81 23.58
C ALA A 46 26.41 -39.53 24.17
N SER A 47 26.89 -39.60 25.41
CA SER A 47 27.62 -38.51 26.05
C SER A 47 29.01 -38.30 25.43
N LYS A 48 29.69 -37.21 25.83
CA LYS A 48 31.03 -36.91 25.36
C LYS A 48 31.99 -38.03 25.80
N SER A 49 32.73 -38.57 24.84
CA SER A 49 33.68 -39.70 25.04
C SER A 49 33.06 -41.06 25.42
N GLU A 50 31.75 -41.16 25.50
CA GLU A 50 31.05 -42.41 25.78
C GLU A 50 31.03 -43.34 24.57
N ARG A 51 31.21 -44.65 24.77
CA ARG A 51 31.12 -45.71 23.74
C ARG A 51 29.94 -46.60 24.05
N THR A 52 28.82 -46.42 23.33
CA THR A 52 27.60 -47.23 23.48
C THR A 52 27.17 -47.81 22.14
N PRO A 53 26.51 -48.98 22.11
CA PRO A 53 25.96 -49.57 20.90
C PRO A 53 24.84 -48.70 20.27
N GLN A 54 24.17 -47.88 21.07
CA GLN A 54 23.07 -47.00 20.64
C GLN A 54 23.55 -45.68 20.02
N ARG A 55 24.84 -45.44 19.96
CA ARG A 55 25.43 -44.22 19.42
C ARG A 55 25.15 -44.09 17.92
N SER A 56 24.45 -43.04 17.53
CA SER A 56 24.03 -42.75 16.14
C SER A 56 24.92 -41.75 15.38
N GLY A 57 25.96 -41.19 16.05
CA GLY A 57 26.82 -40.17 15.41
C GLY A 57 28.05 -39.81 16.23
N TYR A 58 28.94 -39.01 15.65
CA TYR A 58 30.17 -38.57 16.27
C TYR A 58 30.31 -37.06 16.32
N ARG A 59 30.78 -36.53 17.46
CA ARG A 59 31.16 -35.12 17.58
C ARG A 59 32.45 -34.87 16.77
N SER A 60 32.55 -33.75 16.06
CA SER A 60 33.73 -33.37 15.26
C SER A 60 34.29 -31.99 15.64
N GLY A 61 34.27 -31.68 16.94
CA GLY A 61 34.73 -30.41 17.49
C GLY A 61 33.65 -29.35 17.56
N TYR A 62 34.06 -28.11 17.58
CA TYR A 62 33.21 -26.96 17.73
C TYR A 62 33.40 -25.95 16.59
N ARG A 63 32.43 -25.09 16.38
CA ARG A 63 32.54 -23.84 15.58
C ARG A 63 32.17 -22.65 16.47
N VAL A 64 32.91 -21.57 16.37
CA VAL A 64 32.58 -20.37 17.09
C VAL A 64 31.50 -19.60 16.29
N ARG A 65 30.47 -19.17 17.00
CA ARG A 65 29.46 -18.24 16.48
C ARG A 65 29.24 -17.14 17.49
N TRP A 66 29.15 -15.91 17.00
CA TRP A 66 28.64 -14.83 17.81
C TRP A 66 27.11 -14.91 17.89
N PHE A 67 26.56 -14.52 19.00
CA PHE A 67 25.14 -14.52 19.27
C PHE A 67 24.78 -13.26 20.05
N ASP A 68 24.01 -12.35 19.39
CA ASP A 68 23.60 -11.09 19.99
C ASP A 68 22.34 -11.32 20.83
N THR A 69 22.37 -10.83 22.04
CA THR A 69 21.25 -10.88 22.98
C THR A 69 20.96 -9.49 23.54
N ARG A 70 19.86 -9.34 24.27
CA ARG A 70 19.55 -8.10 24.99
C ARG A 70 20.56 -7.77 26.10
N LEU A 71 21.34 -8.75 26.53
CA LEU A 71 22.37 -8.59 27.56
C LEU A 71 23.75 -8.29 26.95
N GLY A 72 23.90 -8.37 25.64
CA GLY A 72 25.15 -8.17 24.92
C GLY A 72 25.47 -9.28 23.92
N THR A 73 26.59 -9.15 23.21
CA THR A 73 27.11 -10.13 22.26
C THR A 73 27.95 -11.18 22.97
N MET A 74 27.64 -12.46 22.74
CA MET A 74 28.44 -13.58 23.25
C MET A 74 28.96 -14.49 22.13
N TYR A 75 30.11 -15.13 22.38
CA TYR A 75 30.70 -16.11 21.47
C TYR A 75 30.38 -17.51 21.98
N LEU A 76 29.58 -18.26 21.20
CA LEU A 76 29.18 -19.63 21.55
C LEU A 76 30.01 -20.65 20.81
N PHE A 77 30.46 -21.71 21.53
CA PHE A 77 31.11 -22.89 20.98
C PHE A 77 30.03 -23.90 20.55
N VAL A 78 29.55 -23.78 19.32
CA VAL A 78 28.50 -24.67 18.79
C VAL A 78 29.09 -26.03 18.42
N PRO A 79 28.64 -27.15 19.01
CA PRO A 79 29.13 -28.48 18.67
C PRO A 79 28.91 -28.85 17.20
N LYS A 80 29.85 -29.56 16.60
CA LYS A 80 29.72 -30.13 15.26
C LYS A 80 29.48 -31.64 15.35
N ILE A 81 28.56 -32.14 14.50
CA ILE A 81 28.31 -33.56 14.31
C ILE A 81 28.83 -33.97 12.93
N ARG A 82 29.50 -35.11 12.82
CA ARG A 82 30.22 -35.54 11.61
C ARG A 82 29.29 -35.84 10.44
N ASN A 83 28.16 -36.49 10.69
CA ASN A 83 27.16 -36.80 9.67
C ASN A 83 25.80 -36.22 10.08
N GLY A 84 25.44 -35.11 9.49
CA GLY A 84 24.20 -34.37 9.80
C GLY A 84 24.48 -33.07 10.58
N GLY A 85 23.94 -31.95 10.07
CA GLY A 85 24.12 -30.65 10.70
C GLY A 85 23.44 -30.55 12.07
N TYR A 86 24.03 -29.78 12.97
CA TYR A 86 23.40 -29.38 14.23
C TYR A 86 23.16 -27.86 14.23
N ILE A 87 21.95 -27.48 14.54
CA ILE A 87 21.53 -26.11 14.74
C ILE A 87 20.84 -26.05 16.10
N PRO A 88 21.33 -25.22 17.04
CA PRO A 88 20.71 -25.08 18.36
C PRO A 88 19.25 -24.61 18.25
N PHE A 89 18.37 -25.11 19.15
CA PHE A 89 16.92 -24.74 19.12
C PHE A 89 16.70 -23.24 19.23
N PHE A 90 17.49 -22.56 20.05
CA PHE A 90 17.35 -21.10 20.24
C PHE A 90 17.78 -20.28 19.01
N VAL A 91 18.56 -20.86 18.08
CA VAL A 91 18.84 -20.24 16.76
C VAL A 91 17.61 -20.36 15.85
N THR A 92 16.83 -21.42 15.98
CA THR A 92 15.55 -21.58 15.27
C THR A 92 14.48 -20.61 15.81
N GLU A 93 14.45 -20.42 17.13
CA GLU A 93 13.61 -19.39 17.78
C GLU A 93 13.98 -17.97 17.31
N ARG A 94 15.28 -17.68 17.15
CA ARG A 94 15.76 -16.42 16.59
C ARG A 94 15.24 -16.19 15.17
N LYS A 95 15.19 -17.22 14.32
CA LYS A 95 14.60 -17.10 12.98
C LYS A 95 13.13 -16.67 13.04
N ARG A 96 12.34 -17.19 13.98
CA ARG A 96 10.96 -16.76 14.20
C ARG A 96 10.88 -15.32 14.67
N SER A 97 11.78 -14.90 15.56
CA SER A 97 11.88 -13.50 16.00
C SER A 97 12.30 -12.57 14.87
N GLU A 98 13.19 -13.01 13.98
CA GLU A 98 13.59 -12.27 12.78
C GLU A 98 12.40 -12.11 11.83
N VAL A 99 11.62 -13.16 11.59
CA VAL A 99 10.38 -13.06 10.78
C VAL A 99 9.37 -12.11 11.41
N ALA A 100 9.15 -12.20 12.72
CA ALA A 100 8.27 -11.26 13.41
C ALA A 100 8.75 -9.80 13.31
N LEU A 101 10.06 -9.58 13.43
CA LEU A 101 10.68 -8.26 13.23
C LEU A 101 10.50 -7.77 11.79
N MET A 102 10.69 -8.64 10.80
CA MET A 102 10.46 -8.32 9.39
C MET A 102 9.03 -7.85 9.16
N ASN A 103 8.05 -8.56 9.71
CA ASN A 103 6.64 -8.18 9.63
C ASN A 103 6.37 -6.82 10.28
N VAL A 104 6.96 -6.54 11.46
CA VAL A 104 6.85 -5.23 12.11
C VAL A 104 7.49 -4.11 11.27
N ILE A 105 8.63 -4.37 10.61
CA ILE A 105 9.28 -3.40 9.72
C ILE A 105 8.42 -3.14 8.49
N HIS A 106 7.87 -4.18 7.87
CA HIS A 106 6.96 -4.07 6.73
C HIS A 106 5.74 -3.25 7.12
N GLU A 107 5.07 -3.61 8.20
CA GLU A 107 3.88 -2.91 8.71
C GLU A 107 4.19 -1.43 9.04
N ALA A 108 5.27 -1.17 9.75
CA ALA A 108 5.69 0.21 10.04
C ALA A 108 5.99 1.00 8.76
N TYR A 109 6.62 0.37 7.77
CA TYR A 109 6.91 0.99 6.48
C TYR A 109 5.64 1.33 5.70
N ILE A 110 4.71 0.39 5.59
CA ILE A 110 3.41 0.56 4.91
C ILE A 110 2.61 1.69 5.57
N ASN A 111 2.64 1.77 6.90
CA ASN A 111 2.00 2.84 7.65
C ASN A 111 2.73 4.19 7.60
N GLY A 112 3.76 4.32 6.76
CA GLY A 112 4.47 5.56 6.51
C GLY A 112 5.47 5.96 7.59
N VAL A 113 5.98 4.99 8.36
CA VAL A 113 7.08 5.25 9.28
C VAL A 113 8.39 5.29 8.49
N SER A 114 9.12 6.40 8.55
CA SER A 114 10.38 6.54 7.82
C SER A 114 11.43 5.52 8.28
N THR A 115 12.30 5.07 7.37
CA THR A 115 13.38 4.12 7.68
C THR A 115 14.28 4.56 8.83
N ARG A 116 14.47 5.89 9.03
CA ARG A 116 15.19 6.46 10.18
C ARG A 116 14.44 6.26 11.51
N LYS A 117 13.12 6.33 11.51
CA LYS A 117 12.30 6.07 12.70
C LYS A 117 12.26 4.57 13.00
N ILE A 118 12.20 3.72 11.97
CA ILE A 118 12.26 2.26 12.11
C ILE A 118 13.61 1.84 12.70
N GLU A 119 14.73 2.40 12.22
CA GLU A 119 16.06 2.17 12.81
C GLU A 119 16.11 2.55 14.29
N ARG A 120 15.57 3.72 14.66
CA ARG A 120 15.50 4.15 16.06
C ARG A 120 14.60 3.26 16.92
N LEU A 121 13.46 2.84 16.37
CA LEU A 121 12.56 1.91 17.05
C LEU A 121 13.25 0.56 17.28
N ALA A 122 13.92 0.02 16.28
CA ALA A 122 14.69 -1.22 16.41
C ALA A 122 15.75 -1.12 17.52
N LYS A 123 16.50 -0.02 17.55
CA LYS A 123 17.48 0.25 18.62
C LYS A 123 16.84 0.32 20.01
N SER A 124 15.68 0.99 20.14
CA SER A 124 14.98 1.04 21.43
C SER A 124 14.44 -0.32 21.89
N LEU A 125 14.31 -1.28 20.97
CA LEU A 125 13.97 -2.67 21.25
C LEU A 125 15.21 -3.56 21.49
N GLY A 126 16.41 -2.96 21.56
CA GLY A 126 17.67 -3.68 21.77
C GLY A 126 18.20 -4.40 20.52
N ILE A 127 17.81 -3.94 19.33
CA ILE A 127 18.26 -4.47 18.04
C ILE A 127 19.23 -3.46 17.42
N ASP A 128 20.49 -3.50 17.89
CA ASP A 128 21.51 -2.52 17.47
C ASP A 128 22.03 -2.70 16.05
N SER A 129 21.74 -3.83 15.40
CA SER A 129 22.31 -4.21 14.11
C SER A 129 21.51 -3.85 12.88
N ILE A 130 20.33 -3.21 13.00
CA ILE A 130 19.53 -2.82 11.84
C ILE A 130 19.87 -1.41 11.39
N SER A 131 20.55 -1.30 10.27
CA SER A 131 20.82 -0.03 9.58
C SER A 131 19.68 0.37 8.65
N ARG A 132 19.64 1.67 8.27
CA ARG A 132 18.69 2.18 7.25
C ARG A 132 18.76 1.42 5.94
N SER A 133 19.95 1.00 5.52
CA SER A 133 20.15 0.21 4.30
C SER A 133 19.55 -1.20 4.44
N GLN A 134 19.65 -1.82 5.59
CA GLN A 134 19.01 -3.12 5.86
C GLN A 134 17.47 -2.99 5.89
N VAL A 135 16.92 -1.97 6.54
CA VAL A 135 15.47 -1.68 6.48
C VAL A 135 15.03 -1.49 5.02
N SER A 136 15.80 -0.75 4.23
CA SER A 136 15.52 -0.55 2.80
C SER A 136 15.60 -1.87 2.01
N GLN A 137 16.54 -2.74 2.34
CA GLN A 137 16.66 -4.06 1.69
C GLN A 137 15.49 -4.97 2.05
N ILE A 138 15.11 -5.01 3.32
CA ILE A 138 13.94 -5.76 3.81
C ILE A 138 12.68 -5.34 3.07
N THR A 139 12.46 -4.02 2.93
CA THR A 139 11.27 -3.50 2.23
C THR A 139 11.27 -3.79 0.73
N LYS A 140 12.40 -4.16 0.12
CA LYS A 140 12.43 -4.62 -1.28
C LYS A 140 11.73 -5.96 -1.51
N GLU A 141 11.59 -6.79 -0.49
CA GLU A 141 10.85 -8.06 -0.57
C GLU A 141 9.37 -7.84 -0.89
N LEU A 142 8.84 -6.65 -0.60
CA LEU A 142 7.50 -6.23 -1.01
C LEU A 142 7.36 -6.04 -2.54
N ASN A 143 8.46 -5.96 -3.28
CA ASN A 143 8.40 -5.72 -4.74
C ASN A 143 7.66 -6.82 -5.49
N GLU A 144 7.81 -8.08 -5.07
CA GLU A 144 7.15 -9.22 -5.72
C GLU A 144 5.63 -9.12 -5.56
N GLN A 145 5.15 -8.77 -4.36
CA GLN A 145 3.73 -8.56 -4.09
C GLN A 145 3.18 -7.36 -4.89
N VAL A 146 3.94 -6.27 -4.93
CA VAL A 146 3.60 -5.07 -5.68
C VAL A 146 3.50 -5.37 -7.17
N GLN A 147 4.46 -6.10 -7.73
CA GLN A 147 4.47 -6.47 -9.14
C GLN A 147 3.31 -7.40 -9.47
N ALA A 148 3.09 -8.43 -8.66
CA ALA A 148 1.97 -9.35 -8.81
C ALA A 148 0.62 -8.60 -8.79
N PHE A 149 0.44 -7.64 -7.89
CA PHE A 149 -0.77 -6.82 -7.83
C PHE A 149 -0.95 -5.94 -9.07
N ARG A 150 0.11 -5.28 -9.54
CA ARG A 150 0.07 -4.38 -10.71
C ARG A 150 -0.17 -5.11 -12.01
N GLU A 151 0.29 -6.37 -12.12
CA GLU A 151 0.18 -7.20 -13.34
C GLU A 151 -0.96 -8.19 -13.29
N ARG A 152 -1.69 -8.28 -12.16
CA ARG A 152 -2.76 -9.25 -12.01
C ARG A 152 -3.80 -9.14 -13.14
N PRO A 153 -4.35 -10.24 -13.62
CA PRO A 153 -5.49 -10.23 -14.54
C PRO A 153 -6.68 -9.47 -13.93
N LEU A 154 -7.39 -8.72 -14.75
CA LEU A 154 -8.64 -8.06 -14.38
C LEU A 154 -9.79 -8.94 -14.85
N GLU A 155 -10.35 -9.68 -13.89
CA GLU A 155 -11.47 -10.58 -14.16
C GLU A 155 -12.78 -9.82 -14.11
N GLY A 156 -13.62 -9.96 -15.18
CA GLY A 156 -14.93 -9.36 -15.24
C GLY A 156 -15.00 -8.02 -15.96
N THR A 157 -16.09 -7.32 -15.73
CA THR A 157 -16.39 -6.01 -16.31
C THR A 157 -16.30 -4.92 -15.26
N TYR A 158 -15.81 -3.76 -15.68
CA TYR A 158 -15.69 -2.56 -14.83
C TYR A 158 -16.44 -1.39 -15.48
N PRO A 159 -17.77 -1.31 -15.27
CA PRO A 159 -18.61 -0.32 -15.96
C PRO A 159 -18.25 1.13 -15.63
N VAL A 160 -17.72 1.42 -14.47
CA VAL A 160 -17.33 2.78 -14.08
C VAL A 160 -15.87 2.80 -13.64
N LEU A 161 -15.10 3.74 -14.17
CA LEU A 161 -13.73 4.01 -13.74
C LEU A 161 -13.64 5.42 -13.15
N TRP A 162 -12.87 5.57 -12.08
CA TRP A 162 -12.41 6.86 -11.57
C TRP A 162 -10.91 6.96 -11.82
N VAL A 163 -10.47 8.03 -12.45
CA VAL A 163 -9.07 8.27 -12.80
C VAL A 163 -8.64 9.64 -12.28
N ASP A 164 -7.56 9.66 -11.52
CA ASP A 164 -6.96 10.91 -11.02
C ASP A 164 -5.47 10.70 -10.80
N ALA A 165 -4.68 11.77 -10.77
CA ALA A 165 -3.24 11.70 -10.55
C ALA A 165 -2.82 12.46 -9.29
N VAL A 166 -1.80 11.92 -8.61
CA VAL A 166 -1.13 12.55 -7.48
C VAL A 166 0.28 12.95 -7.92
N TYR A 167 0.69 14.18 -7.60
CA TYR A 167 2.05 14.62 -7.84
C TYR A 167 2.93 14.40 -6.62
N GLU A 168 4.08 13.77 -6.85
CA GLU A 168 5.07 13.48 -5.82
C GLU A 168 6.49 13.83 -6.26
N LYS A 169 7.32 14.22 -5.27
CA LYS A 169 8.72 14.53 -5.50
C LYS A 169 9.57 13.26 -5.49
N ILE A 170 10.04 12.88 -6.66
CA ILE A 170 10.83 11.65 -6.86
C ILE A 170 12.19 12.00 -7.46
N ARG A 171 13.23 11.35 -6.99
CA ARG A 171 14.58 11.46 -7.55
C ARG A 171 14.67 10.60 -8.80
N ALA A 172 14.87 11.25 -9.93
CA ALA A 172 15.19 10.61 -11.21
C ALA A 172 16.64 10.96 -11.59
N GLY A 173 17.55 10.01 -11.45
CA GLY A 173 18.97 10.27 -11.61
C GLY A 173 19.52 11.28 -10.62
N ARG A 174 20.07 12.41 -11.09
CA ARG A 174 20.66 13.47 -10.26
C ARG A 174 19.68 14.57 -9.86
N GLN A 175 18.46 14.57 -10.42
CA GLN A 175 17.47 15.64 -10.22
C GLN A 175 16.26 15.13 -9.45
N VAL A 176 15.58 16.06 -8.77
CA VAL A 176 14.27 15.82 -8.14
C VAL A 176 13.21 16.38 -9.09
N GLN A 177 12.29 15.54 -9.50
CA GLN A 177 11.19 15.87 -10.41
C GLN A 177 9.85 15.68 -9.71
N ASN A 178 8.88 16.50 -10.06
CA ASN A 178 7.48 16.24 -9.74
C ASN A 178 6.97 15.22 -10.77
N MET A 179 6.64 14.04 -10.29
CA MET A 179 6.11 12.96 -11.11
C MET A 179 4.62 12.79 -10.84
N ALA A 180 3.82 12.71 -11.88
CA ALA A 180 2.43 12.33 -11.77
C ALA A 180 2.32 10.82 -11.55
N VAL A 181 1.46 10.40 -10.65
CA VAL A 181 1.14 8.99 -10.43
C VAL A 181 -0.35 8.81 -10.58
N ALA A 182 -0.76 8.19 -11.68
CA ALA A 182 -2.15 7.92 -11.95
C ALA A 182 -2.63 6.76 -11.07
N VAL A 183 -3.79 6.95 -10.46
CA VAL A 183 -4.53 5.94 -9.73
C VAL A 183 -5.85 5.70 -10.44
N VAL A 184 -6.12 4.45 -10.80
CA VAL A 184 -7.36 4.03 -11.43
C VAL A 184 -8.12 3.12 -10.48
N VAL A 185 -9.34 3.52 -10.16
CA VAL A 185 -10.29 2.70 -9.39
C VAL A 185 -11.42 2.29 -10.31
N GLY A 186 -11.78 1.02 -10.31
CA GLY A 186 -12.91 0.47 -11.05
C GLY A 186 -14.06 0.07 -10.14
N LEU A 187 -15.26 0.07 -10.68
CA LEU A 187 -16.45 -0.53 -10.10
C LEU A 187 -16.69 -1.87 -10.79
N ASP A 188 -16.73 -2.97 -10.06
CA ASP A 188 -17.05 -4.30 -10.61
C ASP A 188 -18.57 -4.52 -10.76
N GLU A 189 -18.98 -5.60 -11.41
CA GLU A 189 -20.40 -5.96 -11.57
C GLU A 189 -21.10 -6.31 -10.26
N ALA A 190 -20.36 -6.67 -9.21
CA ALA A 190 -20.89 -6.86 -7.85
C ALA A 190 -21.08 -5.54 -7.10
N GLY A 191 -20.75 -4.43 -7.74
CA GLY A 191 -20.86 -3.08 -7.15
C GLY A 191 -19.78 -2.74 -6.16
N ARG A 192 -18.66 -3.46 -6.16
CA ARG A 192 -17.50 -3.21 -5.31
C ARG A 192 -16.46 -2.40 -6.06
N ARG A 193 -15.65 -1.70 -5.30
CA ARG A 193 -14.53 -0.94 -5.86
C ARG A 193 -13.28 -1.80 -5.84
N ASP A 194 -12.45 -1.62 -6.86
CA ASP A 194 -11.14 -2.25 -6.96
C ASP A 194 -10.11 -1.26 -7.48
N ILE A 195 -8.87 -1.36 -7.04
CA ILE A 195 -7.76 -0.51 -7.50
C ILE A 195 -7.09 -1.20 -8.67
N LEU A 196 -7.33 -0.70 -9.86
CA LEU A 196 -6.90 -1.33 -11.11
C LEU A 196 -5.48 -0.96 -11.52
N ALA A 197 -5.05 0.28 -11.21
CA ALA A 197 -3.69 0.74 -11.54
C ALA A 197 -3.16 1.75 -10.53
N VAL A 198 -1.83 1.71 -10.37
CA VAL A 198 -0.98 2.74 -9.76
C VAL A 198 0.21 2.91 -10.69
N GLU A 199 0.16 3.92 -11.57
CA GLU A 199 1.13 4.04 -12.65
C GLU A 199 1.83 5.40 -12.60
N PRO A 200 3.16 5.42 -12.39
CA PRO A 200 3.94 6.64 -12.47
C PRO A 200 4.07 7.10 -13.92
N MET A 201 3.89 8.39 -14.13
CA MET A 201 3.97 9.05 -15.44
C MET A 201 4.89 10.27 -15.34
N TYR A 202 5.76 10.46 -16.30
CA TYR A 202 6.63 11.65 -16.34
C TYR A 202 5.82 12.92 -16.61
N GLU A 203 4.76 12.79 -17.39
CA GLU A 203 3.83 13.86 -17.69
C GLU A 203 2.40 13.31 -17.88
N GLU A 204 1.43 14.14 -17.61
CA GLU A 204 0.05 13.86 -17.93
C GLU A 204 -0.22 14.30 -19.39
N SER A 205 -0.22 13.35 -20.30
CA SER A 205 -0.50 13.57 -21.72
C SER A 205 -1.51 12.53 -22.22
N GLU A 206 -2.09 12.79 -23.38
CA GLU A 206 -2.97 11.83 -24.05
C GLU A 206 -2.25 10.51 -24.32
N ALA A 207 -0.98 10.57 -24.73
CA ALA A 207 -0.18 9.38 -25.00
C ALA A 207 0.07 8.53 -23.75
N THR A 208 0.40 9.15 -22.63
CA THR A 208 0.66 8.42 -21.37
C THR A 208 -0.60 7.78 -20.80
N TYR A 209 -1.74 8.45 -20.86
CA TYR A 209 -3.03 7.87 -20.47
C TYR A 209 -3.49 6.78 -21.44
N HIS A 210 -3.26 6.93 -22.73
CA HIS A 210 -3.56 5.88 -23.70
C HIS A 210 -2.76 4.61 -23.41
N VAL A 211 -1.48 4.70 -23.17
CA VAL A 211 -0.63 3.57 -22.77
C VAL A 211 -1.17 2.91 -21.47
N LEU A 212 -1.58 3.71 -20.48
CA LEU A 212 -2.17 3.19 -19.25
C LEU A 212 -3.45 2.38 -19.53
N PHE A 213 -4.35 2.90 -20.36
CA PHE A 213 -5.61 2.22 -20.68
C PHE A 213 -5.39 0.96 -21.52
N GLU A 214 -4.43 0.95 -22.45
CA GLU A 214 -4.09 -0.25 -23.21
C GLU A 214 -3.52 -1.35 -22.29
N LYS A 215 -2.62 -1.01 -21.36
CA LYS A 215 -2.15 -1.96 -20.33
C LYS A 215 -3.30 -2.56 -19.51
N LEU A 216 -4.30 -1.76 -19.15
CA LEU A 216 -5.49 -2.25 -18.43
C LEU A 216 -6.31 -3.21 -19.29
N LYS A 217 -6.48 -2.92 -20.59
CA LYS A 217 -7.15 -3.82 -21.54
C LYS A 217 -6.41 -5.13 -21.73
N GLU A 218 -5.07 -5.08 -21.87
CA GLU A 218 -4.22 -6.26 -21.96
C GLU A 218 -4.37 -7.16 -20.72
N ARG A 219 -4.57 -6.57 -19.54
CA ARG A 219 -4.86 -7.28 -18.30
C ARG A 219 -6.30 -7.79 -18.19
N GLY A 220 -7.18 -7.47 -19.15
CA GLY A 220 -8.56 -7.97 -19.21
C GLY A 220 -9.65 -6.95 -18.92
N LEU A 221 -9.34 -5.66 -18.77
CA LEU A 221 -10.36 -4.61 -18.58
C LEU A 221 -11.34 -4.56 -19.77
N LYS A 222 -12.63 -4.70 -19.49
CA LYS A 222 -13.70 -4.72 -20.50
C LYS A 222 -14.92 -3.93 -20.06
N ASN A 223 -15.75 -3.55 -21.05
CA ASN A 223 -17.07 -2.96 -20.84
C ASN A 223 -17.10 -1.74 -19.94
N VAL A 224 -16.20 -0.77 -20.22
CA VAL A 224 -16.21 0.54 -19.56
C VAL A 224 -17.31 1.39 -20.16
N TRP A 225 -18.26 1.87 -19.33
CA TRP A 225 -19.37 2.73 -19.75
C TRP A 225 -19.14 4.20 -19.42
N LEU A 226 -18.48 4.45 -18.29
CA LEU A 226 -18.26 5.77 -17.76
C LEU A 226 -16.86 5.89 -17.16
N VAL A 227 -16.13 6.94 -17.56
CA VAL A 227 -14.89 7.34 -16.90
C VAL A 227 -15.09 8.70 -16.26
N VAL A 228 -14.80 8.79 -14.97
CA VAL A 228 -14.91 10.01 -14.16
C VAL A 228 -13.52 10.54 -13.85
N SER A 229 -13.22 11.76 -14.25
CA SER A 229 -11.92 12.39 -13.97
C SER A 229 -12.04 13.91 -13.83
N ASP A 230 -10.93 14.57 -13.53
CA ASP A 230 -10.84 16.03 -13.68
C ASP A 230 -10.75 16.44 -15.17
N ALA A 231 -10.71 17.75 -15.43
CA ALA A 231 -10.75 18.29 -16.78
C ALA A 231 -9.39 18.32 -17.49
N HIS A 232 -8.61 17.24 -17.40
CA HIS A 232 -7.38 17.12 -18.13
C HIS A 232 -7.65 16.70 -19.59
N LYS A 233 -7.35 17.58 -20.56
CA LYS A 233 -7.64 17.34 -21.99
C LYS A 233 -7.03 16.03 -22.52
N GLY A 234 -5.77 15.74 -22.14
CA GLY A 234 -5.09 14.53 -22.57
C GLY A 234 -5.80 13.26 -22.05
N LEU A 235 -6.34 13.30 -20.83
CA LEU A 235 -7.07 12.17 -20.27
C LEU A 235 -8.42 12.00 -20.99
N ALA A 236 -9.20 13.08 -21.18
CA ALA A 236 -10.47 13.01 -21.88
C ALA A 236 -10.31 12.46 -23.31
N ASN A 237 -9.31 12.93 -24.06
CA ASN A 237 -8.99 12.41 -25.39
C ASN A 237 -8.58 10.93 -25.36
N ALA A 238 -7.75 10.52 -24.38
CA ALA A 238 -7.35 9.13 -24.24
C ALA A 238 -8.53 8.21 -23.93
N VAL A 239 -9.49 8.66 -23.11
CA VAL A 239 -10.75 7.91 -22.82
C VAL A 239 -11.53 7.68 -24.12
N GLN A 240 -11.77 8.72 -24.92
CA GLN A 240 -12.52 8.60 -26.16
C GLN A 240 -11.85 7.64 -27.17
N LYS A 241 -10.52 7.67 -27.24
CA LYS A 241 -9.76 6.77 -28.13
C LYS A 241 -9.69 5.34 -27.63
N SER A 242 -9.54 5.15 -26.33
CA SER A 242 -9.34 3.80 -25.77
C SER A 242 -10.64 3.04 -25.50
N PHE A 243 -11.74 3.75 -25.21
CA PHE A 243 -13.01 3.14 -24.82
C PHE A 243 -14.15 3.62 -25.72
N VAL A 244 -14.34 2.95 -26.85
CA VAL A 244 -15.40 3.26 -27.80
C VAL A 244 -16.78 3.12 -27.14
N GLY A 245 -17.63 4.15 -27.26
CA GLY A 245 -18.97 4.19 -26.65
C GLY A 245 -19.00 4.45 -25.14
N CYS A 246 -17.85 4.79 -24.55
CA CYS A 246 -17.76 5.23 -23.17
C CYS A 246 -18.08 6.73 -23.03
N SER A 247 -18.87 7.09 -22.03
CA SER A 247 -19.07 8.48 -21.65
C SER A 247 -17.91 8.97 -20.76
N TRP A 248 -17.49 10.21 -20.94
CA TRP A 248 -16.53 10.86 -20.06
C TRP A 248 -17.26 11.87 -19.16
N GLN A 249 -17.19 11.68 -17.86
CA GLN A 249 -17.77 12.56 -16.84
C GLN A 249 -16.69 13.45 -16.25
N ARG A 250 -16.80 14.74 -16.44
CA ARG A 250 -15.98 15.72 -15.73
C ARG A 250 -16.39 15.76 -14.25
N CYS A 251 -15.43 15.61 -13.34
CA CYS A 251 -15.67 15.66 -11.90
C CYS A 251 -16.35 16.98 -11.50
N LYS A 252 -17.60 16.92 -11.04
CA LYS A 252 -18.36 18.10 -10.63
C LYS A 252 -17.70 18.90 -9.50
N VAL A 253 -16.97 18.25 -8.60
CA VAL A 253 -16.30 18.88 -7.46
C VAL A 253 -15.13 19.74 -7.94
N HIS A 254 -14.28 19.21 -8.79
CA HIS A 254 -13.19 19.96 -9.42
C HIS A 254 -13.75 21.06 -10.34
N PHE A 255 -14.78 20.74 -11.10
CA PHE A 255 -15.42 21.72 -11.98
C PHE A 255 -16.01 22.89 -11.19
N MET A 256 -16.77 22.62 -10.12
CA MET A 256 -17.29 23.69 -9.25
C MET A 256 -16.16 24.53 -8.64
N ARG A 257 -15.06 23.91 -8.24
CA ARG A 257 -13.87 24.61 -7.72
C ARG A 257 -13.25 25.53 -8.76
N ASN A 258 -13.15 25.07 -10.01
CA ASN A 258 -12.63 25.86 -11.13
C ASN A 258 -13.52 27.08 -11.41
N ILE A 259 -14.84 26.90 -11.45
CA ILE A 259 -15.79 28.01 -11.63
C ILE A 259 -15.68 29.05 -10.50
N LEU A 260 -15.65 28.55 -9.25
CA LEU A 260 -15.58 29.43 -8.07
C LEU A 260 -14.22 30.13 -7.91
N ALA A 261 -13.15 29.68 -8.60
CA ALA A 261 -11.88 30.38 -8.62
C ALA A 261 -12.02 31.81 -9.24
N HIS A 262 -12.98 32.01 -10.14
CA HIS A 262 -13.27 33.27 -10.80
C HIS A 262 -14.31 34.12 -10.06
N VAL A 263 -14.76 33.73 -8.88
CA VAL A 263 -15.74 34.45 -8.08
C VAL A 263 -15.07 35.09 -6.86
N PRO A 264 -15.26 36.39 -6.62
CA PRO A 264 -14.74 37.12 -5.47
C PRO A 264 -15.20 36.48 -4.13
N ALA A 265 -14.36 36.55 -3.10
CA ALA A 265 -14.63 35.93 -1.80
C ALA A 265 -15.99 36.32 -1.20
N LYS A 266 -16.41 37.60 -1.31
CA LYS A 266 -17.65 38.12 -0.76
C LYS A 266 -18.92 37.47 -1.36
N GLY A 267 -18.90 37.05 -2.64
CA GLY A 267 -20.05 36.43 -3.34
C GLY A 267 -19.95 34.88 -3.43
N LYS A 268 -18.79 34.32 -3.13
CA LYS A 268 -18.43 32.92 -3.40
C LYS A 268 -19.37 31.91 -2.76
N ALA A 269 -19.71 32.09 -1.50
CA ALA A 269 -20.57 31.14 -0.76
C ALA A 269 -21.99 31.12 -1.32
N ALA A 270 -22.58 32.29 -1.55
CA ALA A 270 -23.95 32.39 -2.09
C ALA A 270 -24.05 31.87 -3.53
N PHE A 271 -23.04 32.12 -4.36
CA PHE A 271 -22.99 31.58 -5.71
C PHE A 271 -22.76 30.10 -5.72
N ALA A 272 -21.91 29.56 -4.83
CA ALA A 272 -21.64 28.14 -4.71
C ALA A 272 -22.89 27.31 -4.37
N GLU A 273 -23.76 27.80 -3.49
CA GLU A 273 -25.02 27.13 -3.16
C GLU A 273 -25.98 27.06 -4.36
N LYS A 274 -26.03 28.10 -5.18
CA LYS A 274 -26.82 28.11 -6.42
C LYS A 274 -26.19 27.20 -7.47
N LEU A 275 -24.90 27.31 -7.68
CA LEU A 275 -24.15 26.46 -8.61
C LEU A 275 -24.33 24.97 -8.33
N LYS A 276 -24.33 24.59 -7.08
CA LYS A 276 -24.53 23.21 -6.63
C LYS A 276 -25.87 22.63 -7.06
N GLN A 277 -26.90 23.45 -7.19
CA GLN A 277 -28.25 23.01 -7.58
C GLN A 277 -28.31 22.45 -9.00
N ILE A 278 -27.37 22.80 -9.90
CA ILE A 278 -27.29 22.24 -11.25
C ILE A 278 -27.22 20.68 -11.18
N TRP A 279 -26.37 20.15 -10.33
CA TRP A 279 -26.15 18.69 -10.20
C TRP A 279 -27.09 18.00 -9.21
N LEU A 280 -28.08 18.70 -8.68
CA LEU A 280 -29.13 18.19 -7.81
C LEU A 280 -30.50 18.13 -8.50
N GLN A 281 -30.58 18.54 -9.76
CA GLN A 281 -31.81 18.43 -10.55
C GLN A 281 -32.16 16.95 -10.79
N PRO A 282 -33.45 16.64 -11.02
CA PRO A 282 -33.90 15.25 -11.18
C PRO A 282 -33.37 14.60 -12.47
N ASP A 283 -33.15 15.37 -13.54
CA ASP A 283 -32.73 14.88 -14.85
C ASP A 283 -31.81 15.89 -15.55
N MET A 284 -31.25 15.47 -16.69
CA MET A 284 -30.29 16.25 -17.48
C MET A 284 -30.94 17.53 -18.06
N GLU A 285 -32.18 17.47 -18.52
CA GLU A 285 -32.85 18.60 -19.12
C GLU A 285 -33.10 19.69 -18.09
N SER A 286 -33.65 19.32 -16.94
CA SER A 286 -33.83 20.23 -15.80
C SER A 286 -32.51 20.86 -15.34
N ALA A 287 -31.43 20.06 -15.31
CA ALA A 287 -30.09 20.54 -14.97
C ALA A 287 -29.58 21.59 -15.97
N LYS A 288 -29.76 21.35 -17.26
CA LYS A 288 -29.41 22.30 -18.32
C LYS A 288 -30.24 23.60 -18.24
N MET A 289 -31.56 23.48 -18.09
CA MET A 289 -32.42 24.66 -17.94
C MET A 289 -32.04 25.52 -16.74
N TYR A 290 -31.78 24.87 -15.60
CA TYR A 290 -31.33 25.60 -14.42
C TYR A 290 -29.95 26.24 -14.61
N ALA A 291 -29.02 25.55 -15.27
CA ALA A 291 -27.69 26.10 -15.57
C ALA A 291 -27.77 27.32 -16.49
N TYR A 292 -28.56 27.27 -17.56
CA TYR A 292 -28.75 28.41 -18.46
C TYR A 292 -29.38 29.61 -17.74
N HIS A 293 -30.40 29.39 -16.93
CA HIS A 293 -30.97 30.47 -16.11
C HIS A 293 -29.92 31.08 -15.15
N LEU A 294 -29.08 30.25 -14.55
CA LEU A 294 -27.98 30.71 -13.69
C LEU A 294 -26.95 31.55 -14.48
N MET A 295 -26.59 31.11 -15.69
CA MET A 295 -25.69 31.82 -16.58
C MET A 295 -26.24 33.20 -16.91
N ASP A 296 -27.48 33.30 -17.38
CA ASP A 296 -28.14 34.59 -17.70
C ASP A 296 -28.16 35.53 -16.50
N THR A 297 -28.43 35.00 -15.31
CA THR A 297 -28.50 35.79 -14.08
C THR A 297 -27.16 36.39 -13.67
N TYR A 298 -26.05 35.62 -13.86
CA TYR A 298 -24.75 35.97 -13.32
C TYR A 298 -23.71 36.38 -14.37
N GLU A 299 -24.02 36.34 -15.67
CA GLU A 299 -23.08 36.68 -16.75
C GLU A 299 -22.42 38.04 -16.54
N LYS A 300 -23.22 39.07 -16.20
CA LYS A 300 -22.70 40.42 -15.96
C LYS A 300 -21.88 40.54 -14.69
N GLN A 301 -22.18 39.72 -13.67
CA GLN A 301 -21.53 39.80 -12.37
C GLN A 301 -20.25 38.96 -12.30
N TYR A 302 -20.22 37.79 -12.94
CA TYR A 302 -19.12 36.83 -12.92
C TYR A 302 -18.80 36.27 -14.32
N PRO A 303 -18.47 37.10 -15.33
CA PRO A 303 -18.36 36.68 -16.73
C PRO A 303 -17.37 35.51 -16.93
N GLU A 304 -16.22 35.52 -16.27
CA GLU A 304 -15.23 34.44 -16.41
C GLU A 304 -15.69 33.12 -15.74
N ALA A 305 -16.41 33.19 -14.63
CA ALA A 305 -17.02 32.03 -14.02
C ALA A 305 -18.07 31.37 -14.91
N ILE A 306 -18.88 32.21 -15.60
CA ILE A 306 -19.90 31.73 -16.52
C ILE A 306 -19.29 31.11 -17.78
N LYS A 307 -18.25 31.69 -18.37
CA LYS A 307 -17.51 31.07 -19.48
C LYS A 307 -16.98 29.70 -19.14
N VAL A 308 -16.42 29.55 -17.92
CA VAL A 308 -15.92 28.23 -17.44
C VAL A 308 -17.08 27.26 -17.27
N LEU A 309 -18.24 27.72 -16.73
CA LEU A 309 -19.43 26.90 -16.57
C LEU A 309 -19.96 26.41 -17.92
N GLU A 310 -20.14 27.33 -18.88
CA GLU A 310 -20.60 27.02 -20.22
C GLU A 310 -19.71 25.98 -20.92
N ALA A 311 -18.41 26.22 -20.91
CA ALA A 311 -17.42 25.35 -21.57
C ALA A 311 -17.37 23.90 -21.05
N GLY A 312 -17.84 23.62 -19.84
CA GLY A 312 -17.74 22.29 -19.23
C GLY A 312 -19.04 21.71 -18.71
N LEU A 313 -20.17 22.35 -18.97
CA LEU A 313 -21.46 21.94 -18.47
C LEU A 313 -21.82 20.53 -18.94
N GLU A 314 -21.83 20.32 -20.26
CA GLU A 314 -22.19 19.04 -20.88
C GLU A 314 -21.37 17.87 -20.33
N ASP A 315 -20.06 18.03 -20.23
CA ASP A 315 -19.16 17.02 -19.72
C ASP A 315 -19.41 16.70 -18.23
N SER A 316 -19.95 17.65 -17.48
CA SER A 316 -20.26 17.50 -16.05
C SER A 316 -21.62 16.87 -15.77
N LEU A 317 -22.46 16.68 -16.79
CA LEU A 317 -23.81 16.12 -16.70
C LEU A 317 -23.92 14.69 -17.24
N GLN A 318 -22.82 14.08 -17.72
CA GLN A 318 -22.85 12.75 -18.36
C GLN A 318 -23.37 11.63 -17.42
N PHE A 319 -23.26 11.82 -16.10
CA PHE A 319 -23.76 10.86 -15.12
C PHE A 319 -25.28 10.69 -15.17
N TYR A 320 -26.04 11.66 -15.68
CA TYR A 320 -27.50 11.57 -15.84
C TYR A 320 -27.91 10.51 -16.87
N ALA A 321 -27.03 10.13 -17.80
CA ALA A 321 -27.28 9.03 -18.72
C ALA A 321 -27.31 7.62 -18.03
N PHE A 322 -26.99 7.57 -16.74
CA PHE A 322 -26.93 6.36 -15.94
C PHE A 322 -27.91 6.42 -14.78
N GLU A 323 -29.19 6.59 -15.06
CA GLU A 323 -30.26 6.85 -14.09
C GLU A 323 -30.37 5.81 -12.98
N ARG A 324 -30.04 4.54 -13.27
CA ARG A 324 -30.06 3.46 -12.28
C ARG A 324 -28.92 3.54 -11.26
N LEU A 325 -27.81 4.21 -11.63
CA LEU A 325 -26.66 4.37 -10.74
C LEU A 325 -26.84 5.58 -9.84
N ASP A 326 -26.31 5.51 -8.60
CA ASP A 326 -26.33 6.67 -7.69
C ASP A 326 -25.44 7.80 -8.24
N GLY A 327 -26.07 8.81 -8.84
CA GLY A 327 -25.39 9.96 -9.45
C GLY A 327 -24.43 10.69 -8.51
N ARG A 328 -24.66 10.64 -7.17
CA ARG A 328 -23.73 11.23 -6.20
C ARG A 328 -22.39 10.52 -6.17
N LYS A 329 -22.35 9.23 -6.52
CA LYS A 329 -21.16 8.38 -6.50
C LYS A 329 -20.38 8.41 -7.80
N ILE A 330 -21.06 8.63 -8.94
CA ILE A 330 -20.47 8.59 -10.28
C ILE A 330 -20.25 9.95 -10.92
N SER A 331 -20.62 11.06 -10.26
CA SER A 331 -20.45 12.43 -10.77
C SER A 331 -19.18 13.13 -10.26
N SER A 332 -18.37 12.46 -9.44
CA SER A 332 -17.14 13.03 -8.88
C SER A 332 -16.08 11.99 -8.58
N THR A 333 -14.83 12.45 -8.45
CA THR A 333 -13.68 11.64 -8.06
C THR A 333 -13.47 11.57 -6.53
N ASN A 334 -14.52 11.77 -5.72
CA ASN A 334 -14.44 11.76 -4.26
C ASN A 334 -13.85 10.44 -3.69
N VAL A 335 -14.06 9.33 -4.40
CA VAL A 335 -13.43 8.04 -4.09
C VAL A 335 -11.91 8.18 -4.07
N LEU A 336 -11.35 8.82 -5.08
CA LEU A 336 -9.91 9.04 -5.22
C LEU A 336 -9.39 10.15 -4.29
N GLU A 337 -10.16 11.21 -4.04
CA GLU A 337 -9.74 12.27 -3.12
C GLU A 337 -9.45 11.74 -1.71
N ARG A 338 -10.30 10.83 -1.19
CA ARG A 338 -10.06 10.17 0.08
C ARG A 338 -8.79 9.31 0.04
N LEU A 339 -8.64 8.52 -1.01
CA LEU A 339 -7.47 7.66 -1.22
C LEU A 339 -6.18 8.48 -1.32
N HIS A 340 -6.20 9.57 -2.10
CA HIS A 340 -5.07 10.49 -2.25
C HIS A 340 -4.68 11.17 -0.94
N ARG A 341 -5.65 11.50 -0.08
CA ARG A 341 -5.36 12.05 1.26
C ARG A 341 -4.58 11.05 2.11
N GLU A 342 -4.98 9.79 2.06
CA GLU A 342 -4.29 8.73 2.80
C GLU A 342 -2.91 8.42 2.21
N ILE A 343 -2.77 8.41 0.88
CA ILE A 343 -1.46 8.31 0.22
C ILE A 343 -0.56 9.44 0.70
N ARG A 344 -1.00 10.70 0.59
CA ARG A 344 -0.21 11.88 1.00
C ARG A 344 0.18 11.84 2.47
N ARG A 345 -0.69 11.35 3.35
CA ARG A 345 -0.36 11.20 4.78
C ARG A 345 0.84 10.29 5.00
N ARG A 346 1.00 9.24 4.18
CA ARG A 346 2.12 8.29 4.27
C ARG A 346 3.35 8.78 3.53
N THR A 347 3.18 9.38 2.37
CA THR A 347 4.30 9.86 1.55
C THR A 347 4.95 11.11 2.12
N ALA A 348 4.20 11.97 2.81
CA ALA A 348 4.69 13.21 3.42
C ALA A 348 5.87 13.00 4.40
N VAL A 349 5.97 11.84 5.04
CA VAL A 349 7.08 11.53 5.95
C VAL A 349 8.40 11.25 5.22
N VAL A 350 8.34 10.92 3.93
CA VAL A 350 9.51 10.63 3.09
C VAL A 350 10.10 11.93 2.52
N GLY A 351 9.24 12.88 2.16
CA GLY A 351 9.59 14.17 1.58
C GLY A 351 10.03 14.07 0.11
N VAL A 352 11.14 13.39 -0.17
CA VAL A 352 11.62 13.10 -1.53
C VAL A 352 11.92 11.62 -1.64
N PHE A 353 11.27 10.93 -2.56
CA PHE A 353 11.52 9.52 -2.78
C PHE A 353 12.85 9.30 -3.52
N PRO A 354 13.66 8.32 -3.09
CA PRO A 354 14.96 8.04 -3.71
C PRO A 354 14.86 7.45 -5.12
N SER A 355 13.72 6.83 -5.46
CA SER A 355 13.43 6.26 -6.78
C SER A 355 11.92 6.10 -7.00
N ILE A 356 11.52 5.90 -8.25
CA ILE A 356 10.15 5.57 -8.64
C ILE A 356 9.70 4.27 -7.94
N ASP A 357 10.54 3.24 -7.95
CA ASP A 357 10.22 1.94 -7.34
C ASP A 357 9.93 2.04 -5.85
N SER A 358 10.66 2.91 -5.13
CA SER A 358 10.43 3.10 -3.69
C SER A 358 9.09 3.79 -3.41
N TYR A 359 8.66 4.70 -4.28
CA TYR A 359 7.33 5.31 -4.21
C TYR A 359 6.24 4.30 -4.55
N VAL A 360 6.36 3.65 -5.71
CA VAL A 360 5.38 2.65 -6.18
C VAL A 360 5.21 1.54 -5.15
N ARG A 361 6.30 1.03 -4.58
CA ARG A 361 6.26 0.01 -3.53
C ARG A 361 5.43 0.47 -2.33
N LEU A 362 5.75 1.64 -1.75
CA LEU A 362 5.03 2.15 -0.57
C LEU A 362 3.54 2.34 -0.86
N VAL A 363 3.22 3.02 -1.96
CA VAL A 363 1.84 3.36 -2.30
C VAL A 363 1.05 2.11 -2.69
N THR A 364 1.61 1.25 -3.53
CA THR A 364 0.90 0.05 -3.99
C THR A 364 0.67 -0.94 -2.85
N THR A 365 1.65 -1.18 -1.97
CA THR A 365 1.45 -2.08 -0.82
C THR A 365 0.30 -1.60 0.06
N TYR A 366 0.24 -0.29 0.34
CA TYR A 366 -0.88 0.29 1.07
C TYR A 366 -2.23 0.13 0.32
N LEU A 367 -2.22 0.29 -1.00
CA LEU A 367 -3.43 0.18 -1.81
C LEU A 367 -3.92 -1.27 -1.97
N ILE A 368 -3.04 -2.25 -1.86
CA ILE A 368 -3.42 -3.68 -1.78
C ILE A 368 -4.34 -3.90 -0.58
N GLU A 369 -3.98 -3.42 0.61
CA GLU A 369 -4.81 -3.52 1.82
C GLU A 369 -6.18 -2.88 1.61
N TYR A 370 -6.22 -1.70 0.97
CA TYR A 370 -7.48 -1.02 0.65
C TYR A 370 -8.34 -1.80 -0.35
N SER A 371 -7.73 -2.42 -1.35
CA SER A 371 -8.42 -3.25 -2.33
C SER A 371 -9.03 -4.49 -1.67
N GLU A 372 -8.31 -5.13 -0.75
CA GLU A 372 -8.80 -6.28 0.03
C GLU A 372 -9.96 -5.87 0.96
N GLU A 373 -9.85 -4.74 1.66
CA GLU A 373 -10.94 -4.19 2.48
C GLU A 373 -12.20 -3.92 1.64
N TRP A 374 -12.04 -3.35 0.44
CA TRP A 374 -13.15 -3.05 -0.45
C TRP A 374 -13.79 -4.32 -1.05
N SER A 375 -13.00 -5.37 -1.29
CA SER A 375 -13.48 -6.64 -1.83
C SER A 375 -14.35 -7.41 -0.84
N THR A 376 -14.07 -7.28 0.47
CA THR A 376 -14.80 -7.94 1.56
C THR A 376 -15.88 -7.07 2.19
N GLY A 377 -15.84 -5.76 1.92
CA GLY A 377 -16.76 -4.77 2.47
C GLY A 377 -18.13 -4.73 1.78
N ARG A 378 -18.96 -3.77 2.22
CA ARG A 378 -20.26 -3.51 1.58
C ARG A 378 -20.07 -2.97 0.16
N SER A 379 -20.96 -3.40 -0.76
CA SER A 379 -20.97 -2.87 -2.13
C SER A 379 -21.11 -1.34 -2.13
N TYR A 380 -20.35 -0.69 -2.98
CA TYR A 380 -20.40 0.77 -3.17
C TYR A 380 -21.66 1.18 -3.92
N ILE A 381 -22.01 0.45 -4.98
CA ILE A 381 -23.28 0.54 -5.70
C ILE A 381 -23.95 -0.84 -5.65
N LYS A 382 -25.24 -0.90 -5.54
CA LYS A 382 -25.95 -2.20 -5.55
C LYS A 382 -25.75 -2.90 -6.91
N ALA A 383 -25.40 -4.19 -6.88
CA ALA A 383 -25.19 -4.99 -8.09
C ALA A 383 -26.43 -5.01 -9.00
N GLU A 384 -27.64 -5.04 -8.41
CA GLU A 384 -28.91 -4.95 -9.13
C GLU A 384 -28.97 -3.70 -10.04
N HIS A 385 -28.55 -2.54 -9.56
CA HIS A 385 -28.56 -1.29 -10.35
C HIS A 385 -27.58 -1.36 -11.52
N ILE A 386 -26.44 -2.04 -11.35
CA ILE A 386 -25.46 -2.22 -12.43
C ILE A 386 -26.05 -3.16 -13.49
N GLN A 387 -26.68 -4.24 -13.05
CA GLN A 387 -27.33 -5.20 -13.97
C GLN A 387 -28.44 -4.55 -14.78
N LEU A 388 -29.32 -3.78 -14.14
CA LEU A 388 -30.39 -3.04 -14.83
C LEU A 388 -29.81 -2.03 -15.83
N THR A 389 -28.75 -1.31 -15.47
CA THR A 389 -28.07 -0.39 -16.41
C THR A 389 -27.49 -1.14 -17.60
N LYS A 390 -26.94 -2.33 -17.40
CA LYS A 390 -26.42 -3.19 -18.48
C LYS A 390 -27.53 -3.57 -19.47
N GLU A 391 -28.68 -3.98 -18.95
CA GLU A 391 -29.86 -4.32 -19.74
C GLU A 391 -30.40 -3.13 -20.53
N ASP A 392 -30.56 -1.96 -19.89
CA ASP A 392 -30.98 -0.73 -20.54
C ASP A 392 -30.03 -0.35 -21.72
N ARG A 393 -28.72 -0.50 -21.55
CA ARG A 393 -27.72 -0.22 -22.60
C ARG A 393 -27.73 -1.26 -23.72
N GLN A 394 -28.01 -2.51 -23.44
CA GLN A 394 -28.13 -3.56 -24.46
C GLN A 394 -29.39 -3.37 -25.31
N ASN A 395 -30.46 -2.86 -24.72
CA ASN A 395 -31.72 -2.58 -25.43
C ASN A 395 -31.65 -1.30 -26.27
N ALA A 396 -30.69 -0.40 -25.99
CA ALA A 396 -30.49 0.86 -26.70
C ALA A 396 -29.47 0.78 -27.85
N ALA A 397 -28.70 -0.32 -27.95
CA ALA A 397 -27.67 -0.56 -28.97
C ALA A 397 -28.22 -1.37 -30.14
#